data_5f3cb582063fdf1df7ce86eb09f708ed
#
_entry.id   5f3cb582063fdf1df7ce86eb09f708ed
#
_cell.length_a   1.000
_cell.length_b   1.000
_cell.length_c   1.000
_cell.angle_alpha   90.00
_cell.angle_beta   90.00
_cell.angle_gamma   90.00
#
_symmetry.space_group_name_H-M   'P 1'
#
loop_
_entity.id
_entity.type
_entity.pdbx_description
1 polymer ?
#
loop_
_entity_poly.entity_id
_entity_poly.type
_entity_poly.pdbx_seq_one_letter_code
_entity_poly.pdbx_strand_id
1 'polypeptide(L)'
;MKSRYLQQGMYAAVFTVAAVQVNAASPVDFSNLVEQVSPAVVSVNVVKKMTQEELLQQQVPEILRRFFGNQVIIPQQQGPQEKTAYGSAFFISKDGYLVTNHHVIENASRISITLNDRRELDATLVGSDERTDVAVLKVNGANFPELKIGNVNQLKVGEPVLAIGSPFGFDYSASAGIVSAKSRNMSGETSVPFIQTDAALNPGNSGGPLFN
;
A
#
# COMPACT_ATOMS: atom_id res chain seq x y z
N MET A 1 -12.91 -89.05 6.66
CA MET A 1 -12.08 -87.79 6.50
C MET A 1 -12.96 -86.77 5.85
N LYS A 2 -13.45 -85.73 6.61
CA LYS A 2 -14.28 -84.63 6.10
C LYS A 2 -13.45 -83.35 6.12
N SER A 3 -13.13 -82.86 4.94
CA SER A 3 -12.46 -81.60 4.74
C SER A 3 -13.47 -80.43 4.92
N ARG A 4 -13.19 -79.50 5.87
CA ARG A 4 -13.97 -78.30 6.10
C ARG A 4 -13.24 -77.17 5.38
N TYR A 5 -13.80 -76.69 4.27
CA TYR A 5 -13.35 -75.45 3.62
C TYR A 5 -13.91 -74.29 4.41
N LEU A 6 -12.98 -73.48 4.98
CA LEU A 6 -13.27 -72.15 5.51
C LEU A 6 -13.43 -71.18 4.33
N GLN A 7 -14.65 -70.68 4.11
CA GLN A 7 -14.89 -69.53 3.26
C GLN A 7 -14.50 -68.26 4.03
N GLN A 8 -13.39 -67.63 3.68
CA GLN A 8 -13.06 -66.29 4.10
C GLN A 8 -13.82 -65.31 3.20
N GLY A 9 -14.84 -64.66 3.72
CA GLY A 9 -15.55 -63.58 3.08
C GLY A 9 -14.67 -62.29 3.13
N MET A 10 -14.23 -61.86 1.96
CA MET A 10 -13.48 -60.61 1.77
C MET A 10 -14.50 -59.45 1.66
N TYR A 11 -14.67 -58.67 2.71
CA TYR A 11 -15.47 -57.44 2.68
C TYR A 11 -14.64 -56.35 1.98
N ALA A 12 -14.99 -56.01 0.74
CA ALA A 12 -14.48 -54.86 0.06
C ALA A 12 -15.24 -53.62 0.56
N ALA A 13 -14.59 -52.77 1.34
CA ALA A 13 -15.13 -51.47 1.72
C ALA A 13 -15.00 -50.52 0.52
N VAL A 14 -16.12 -50.19 -0.10
CA VAL A 14 -16.18 -49.18 -1.17
C VAL A 14 -16.23 -47.81 -0.51
N PHE A 15 -15.10 -47.10 -0.51
CA PHE A 15 -15.07 -45.69 -0.16
C PHE A 15 -15.61 -44.87 -1.32
N THR A 16 -16.82 -44.35 -1.22
CA THR A 16 -17.36 -43.34 -2.12
C THR A 16 -16.74 -42.01 -1.78
N VAL A 17 -15.75 -41.57 -2.55
CA VAL A 17 -15.26 -40.20 -2.49
C VAL A 17 -16.29 -39.31 -3.19
N ALA A 18 -17.05 -38.55 -2.42
CA ALA A 18 -17.92 -37.51 -2.95
C ALA A 18 -17.02 -36.41 -3.54
N ALA A 19 -16.87 -36.34 -4.86
CA ALA A 19 -16.23 -35.26 -5.52
C ALA A 19 -17.12 -34.02 -5.41
N VAL A 20 -16.75 -33.08 -4.55
CA VAL A 20 -17.36 -31.76 -4.51
C VAL A 20 -16.92 -31.02 -5.75
N GLN A 21 -17.82 -30.78 -6.69
CA GLN A 21 -17.54 -29.91 -7.83
C GLN A 21 -17.48 -28.45 -7.34
N VAL A 22 -16.29 -27.93 -7.17
CA VAL A 22 -16.07 -26.51 -6.96
C VAL A 22 -16.07 -25.85 -8.34
N ASN A 23 -17.12 -25.09 -8.64
CA ASN A 23 -17.07 -24.19 -9.80
C ASN A 23 -15.98 -23.15 -9.55
N ALA A 24 -14.87 -23.27 -10.27
CA ALA A 24 -13.86 -22.22 -10.27
C ALA A 24 -14.50 -20.95 -10.84
N ALA A 25 -14.54 -19.89 -10.03
CA ALA A 25 -14.94 -18.58 -10.51
C ALA A 25 -13.95 -18.16 -11.62
N SER A 26 -14.46 -17.52 -12.65
CA SER A 26 -13.59 -16.91 -13.68
C SER A 26 -12.63 -15.92 -13.02
N PRO A 27 -11.40 -15.78 -13.51
CA PRO A 27 -10.48 -14.77 -13.03
C PRO A 27 -11.15 -13.39 -13.06
N VAL A 28 -10.98 -12.61 -12.00
CA VAL A 28 -11.52 -11.24 -11.95
C VAL A 28 -10.68 -10.37 -12.89
N ASP A 29 -11.34 -9.73 -13.85
CA ASP A 29 -10.72 -8.74 -14.73
C ASP A 29 -10.96 -7.33 -14.15
N PHE A 30 -9.88 -6.69 -13.73
CA PHE A 30 -9.89 -5.36 -13.16
C PHE A 30 -9.64 -4.23 -14.17
N SER A 31 -9.45 -4.53 -15.47
CA SER A 31 -9.05 -3.52 -16.47
C SER A 31 -10.03 -2.36 -16.54
N ASN A 32 -11.33 -2.61 -16.56
CA ASN A 32 -12.34 -1.56 -16.56
C ASN A 32 -12.33 -0.72 -15.27
N LEU A 33 -12.12 -1.35 -14.12
CA LEU A 33 -12.02 -0.64 -12.85
C LEU A 33 -10.79 0.27 -12.85
N VAL A 34 -9.63 -0.25 -13.25
CA VAL A 34 -8.38 0.53 -13.35
C VAL A 34 -8.59 1.76 -14.24
N GLU A 35 -9.18 1.61 -15.42
CA GLU A 35 -9.42 2.71 -16.35
C GLU A 35 -10.33 3.80 -15.74
N GLN A 36 -11.34 3.40 -14.98
CA GLN A 36 -12.28 4.33 -14.32
C GLN A 36 -11.67 5.08 -13.14
N VAL A 37 -10.85 4.42 -12.30
CA VAL A 37 -10.44 4.97 -11.02
C VAL A 37 -9.03 5.56 -11.03
N SER A 38 -8.14 5.12 -11.95
CA SER A 38 -6.77 5.62 -12.03
C SER A 38 -6.67 7.15 -12.20
N PRO A 39 -7.59 7.86 -12.89
CA PRO A 39 -7.50 9.33 -12.95
C PRO A 39 -7.59 10.03 -11.60
N ALA A 40 -8.18 9.38 -10.59
CA ALA A 40 -8.28 9.91 -9.24
C ALA A 40 -7.07 9.58 -8.34
N VAL A 41 -6.17 8.70 -8.80
CA VAL A 41 -4.95 8.31 -8.08
C VAL A 41 -3.76 9.10 -8.63
N VAL A 42 -3.00 9.72 -7.75
CA VAL A 42 -1.94 10.67 -8.11
C VAL A 42 -0.65 10.36 -7.36
N SER A 43 0.48 10.82 -7.90
CA SER A 43 1.76 10.79 -7.18
C SER A 43 1.86 11.95 -6.20
N VAL A 44 2.42 11.66 -5.04
CA VAL A 44 2.81 12.67 -4.04
C VAL A 44 4.33 12.78 -4.06
N ASN A 45 4.82 13.99 -4.34
CA ASN A 45 6.23 14.32 -4.30
C ASN A 45 6.48 15.18 -3.06
N VAL A 46 7.43 14.74 -2.25
CA VAL A 46 7.72 15.38 -0.97
C VAL A 46 9.18 15.77 -0.93
N VAL A 47 9.45 17.04 -0.69
CA VAL A 47 10.79 17.53 -0.41
C VAL A 47 10.98 17.54 1.10
N LYS A 48 11.95 16.77 1.60
CA LYS A 48 12.32 16.68 3.01
C LYS A 48 13.68 17.36 3.21
N LYS A 49 13.80 18.15 4.25
CA LYS A 49 15.12 18.65 4.68
C LYS A 49 15.86 17.54 5.39
N MET A 50 17.04 17.20 4.91
CA MET A 50 17.87 16.21 5.59
C MET A 50 18.39 16.75 6.91
N THR A 51 18.25 15.95 7.95
CA THR A 51 18.88 16.26 9.24
C THR A 51 20.38 16.02 9.16
N GLN A 52 21.13 16.64 10.07
CA GLN A 52 22.58 16.48 10.12
C GLN A 52 23.00 15.02 10.43
N GLU A 53 22.16 14.26 11.14
CA GLU A 53 22.35 12.85 11.39
C GLU A 53 22.18 11.98 10.13
N GLU A 54 21.16 12.26 9.31
CA GLU A 54 20.93 11.56 8.03
C GLU A 54 22.06 11.83 7.04
N LEU A 55 22.58 13.06 7.00
CA LEU A 55 23.74 13.42 6.19
C LEU A 55 25.01 12.64 6.62
N LEU A 56 25.22 12.50 7.94
CA LEU A 56 26.29 11.71 8.50
C LEU A 56 26.18 10.22 8.16
N GLN A 57 24.95 9.68 8.15
CA GLN A 57 24.72 8.27 7.79
C GLN A 57 24.99 7.98 6.31
N GLN A 58 24.69 8.92 5.41
CA GLN A 58 24.92 8.74 3.97
C GLN A 58 26.39 8.93 3.55
N GLN A 59 27.13 9.83 4.21
CA GLN A 59 28.48 10.21 3.79
C GLN A 59 29.58 9.36 4.43
N VAL A 60 29.30 8.65 5.53
CA VAL A 60 30.30 7.88 6.24
C VAL A 60 29.96 6.37 6.16
N PRO A 61 30.75 5.57 5.42
CA PRO A 61 30.60 4.13 5.42
C PRO A 61 30.63 3.58 6.85
N GLU A 62 29.76 2.62 7.15
CA GLU A 62 29.58 2.05 8.49
C GLU A 62 30.92 1.53 9.08
N ILE A 63 31.81 1.05 8.21
CA ILE A 63 33.14 0.59 8.59
C ILE A 63 34.01 1.71 9.17
N LEU A 64 33.93 2.93 8.62
CA LEU A 64 34.70 4.08 9.14
C LEU A 64 34.11 4.59 10.46
N ARG A 65 32.78 4.52 10.63
CA ARG A 65 32.14 4.86 11.91
C ARG A 65 32.55 3.92 13.04
N ARG A 66 32.74 2.62 12.74
CA ARG A 66 33.22 1.62 13.71
C ARG A 66 34.67 1.88 14.16
N PHE A 67 35.52 2.36 13.25
CA PHE A 67 36.95 2.57 13.56
C PHE A 67 37.25 3.95 14.16
N PHE A 68 36.53 5.01 13.75
CA PHE A 68 36.85 6.39 14.12
C PHE A 68 35.79 7.05 15.03
N GLY A 69 34.70 6.38 15.34
CA GLY A 69 33.63 6.92 16.18
C GLY A 69 33.05 8.22 15.63
N ASN A 70 32.65 9.13 16.50
CA ASN A 70 32.08 10.44 16.14
C ASN A 70 33.13 11.50 15.76
N GLN A 71 34.40 11.12 15.60
CA GLN A 71 35.51 12.07 15.28
C GLN A 71 35.76 12.21 13.77
N VAL A 72 34.91 11.64 12.92
CA VAL A 72 35.04 11.84 11.48
C VAL A 72 34.68 13.30 11.15
N ILE A 73 35.71 14.11 10.85
CA ILE A 73 35.52 15.49 10.38
C ILE A 73 35.05 15.39 8.93
N ILE A 74 33.76 15.59 8.72
CA ILE A 74 33.17 15.72 7.40
C ILE A 74 33.36 17.16 6.96
N PRO A 75 33.86 17.40 5.72
CA PRO A 75 33.86 18.75 5.16
C PRO A 75 32.43 19.29 5.16
N GLN A 76 32.22 20.40 5.84
CA GLN A 76 30.93 21.05 5.95
C GLN A 76 30.51 21.53 4.55
N GLN A 77 29.76 20.73 3.82
CA GLN A 77 29.05 21.21 2.64
C GLN A 77 27.98 22.17 3.12
N GLN A 78 28.21 23.44 2.84
CA GLN A 78 27.32 24.53 3.22
C GLN A 78 26.06 24.49 2.35
N GLY A 79 24.97 24.01 2.93
CA GLY A 79 23.62 24.11 2.37
C GLY A 79 22.70 23.01 2.92
N PRO A 80 21.42 23.30 3.11
CA PRO A 80 20.44 22.27 3.43
C PRO A 80 20.36 21.29 2.25
N GLN A 81 20.75 20.04 2.46
CA GLN A 81 20.51 19.01 1.46
C GLN A 81 19.04 18.60 1.53
N GLU A 82 18.41 18.61 0.37
CA GLU A 82 17.01 18.20 0.22
C GLU A 82 16.96 16.79 -0.37
N LYS A 83 16.09 15.97 0.19
CA LYS A 83 15.79 14.64 -0.33
C LYS A 83 14.37 14.62 -0.83
N THR A 84 14.16 14.12 -2.04
CA THR A 84 12.83 13.89 -2.56
C THR A 84 12.36 12.47 -2.19
N ALA A 85 11.17 12.37 -1.64
CA ALA A 85 10.47 11.11 -1.40
C ALA A 85 9.18 11.10 -2.23
N TYR A 86 8.71 9.90 -2.54
CA TYR A 86 7.54 9.67 -3.39
C TYR A 86 6.56 8.76 -2.68
N GLY A 87 5.28 9.00 -2.94
CA GLY A 87 4.18 8.17 -2.52
C GLY A 87 2.99 8.36 -3.45
N SER A 88 1.85 7.88 -3.03
CA SER A 88 0.58 8.01 -3.74
C SER A 88 -0.44 8.74 -2.89
N ALA A 89 -1.44 9.31 -3.53
CA ALA A 89 -2.64 9.84 -2.91
C ALA A 89 -3.83 9.61 -3.82
N PHE A 90 -5.02 9.84 -3.33
CA PHE A 90 -6.22 9.81 -4.14
C PHE A 90 -7.20 10.91 -3.74
N PHE A 91 -7.91 11.45 -4.72
CA PHE A 91 -8.93 12.47 -4.48
C PHE A 91 -10.18 11.88 -3.83
N ILE A 92 -10.68 12.57 -2.81
CA ILE A 92 -11.93 12.27 -2.11
C ILE A 92 -13.01 13.33 -2.33
N SER A 93 -12.67 14.40 -3.05
CA SER A 93 -13.63 15.47 -3.40
C SER A 93 -13.23 16.19 -4.69
N LYS A 94 -14.24 16.74 -5.38
CA LYS A 94 -14.06 17.48 -6.63
C LYS A 94 -13.35 18.82 -6.48
N ASP A 95 -13.33 19.36 -5.28
CA ASP A 95 -12.65 20.63 -4.96
C ASP A 95 -11.20 20.45 -4.53
N GLY A 96 -10.67 19.20 -4.55
CA GLY A 96 -9.24 18.91 -4.44
C GLY A 96 -8.75 18.48 -3.05
N TYR A 97 -9.58 17.85 -2.23
CA TYR A 97 -9.10 17.12 -1.06
C TYR A 97 -8.60 15.74 -1.47
N LEU A 98 -7.44 15.36 -0.91
CA LEU A 98 -6.80 14.06 -1.13
C LEU A 98 -6.49 13.39 0.19
N VAL A 99 -6.44 12.06 0.15
CA VAL A 99 -5.93 11.23 1.25
C VAL A 99 -4.63 10.59 0.84
N THR A 100 -3.67 10.54 1.77
CA THR A 100 -2.40 9.82 1.68
C THR A 100 -2.01 9.28 3.05
N ASN A 101 -0.86 8.62 3.18
CA ASN A 101 -0.32 8.23 4.48
C ASN A 101 0.43 9.37 5.17
N HIS A 102 0.40 9.39 6.51
CA HIS A 102 1.17 10.34 7.31
C HIS A 102 2.68 10.19 7.05
N HIS A 103 3.21 8.96 7.06
CA HIS A 103 4.65 8.71 6.85
C HIS A 103 5.17 9.20 5.49
N VAL A 104 4.30 9.33 4.48
CA VAL A 104 4.68 9.89 3.17
C VAL A 104 5.04 11.36 3.30
N ILE A 105 4.24 12.13 4.05
CA ILE A 105 4.36 13.59 4.17
C ILE A 105 5.10 14.05 5.43
N GLU A 106 5.48 13.13 6.27
CA GLU A 106 6.21 13.42 7.51
C GLU A 106 7.50 14.19 7.22
N ASN A 107 7.77 15.26 7.99
CA ASN A 107 8.92 16.16 7.85
C ASN A 107 9.04 16.82 6.46
N ALA A 108 7.92 16.95 5.73
CA ALA A 108 7.89 17.63 4.45
C ALA A 108 8.14 19.14 4.60
N SER A 109 9.07 19.67 3.82
CA SER A 109 9.21 21.13 3.64
C SER A 109 8.35 21.66 2.49
N ARG A 110 8.08 20.81 1.50
CA ARG A 110 7.16 21.06 0.38
C ARG A 110 6.48 19.78 -0.03
N ILE A 111 5.20 19.87 -0.36
CA ILE A 111 4.41 18.78 -0.90
C ILE A 111 3.82 19.22 -2.24
N SER A 112 4.03 18.42 -3.28
CA SER A 112 3.35 18.59 -4.55
C SER A 112 2.74 17.28 -5.01
N ILE A 113 1.73 17.35 -5.84
CA ILE A 113 1.14 16.17 -6.48
C ILE A 113 1.32 16.26 -7.99
N THR A 114 1.54 15.11 -8.63
CA THR A 114 1.56 15.00 -10.08
C THR A 114 0.33 14.23 -10.53
N LEU A 115 -0.48 14.87 -11.37
CA LEU A 115 -1.66 14.29 -11.98
C LEU A 115 -1.29 13.37 -13.16
N ASN A 116 -2.21 12.53 -13.60
CA ASN A 116 -1.99 11.63 -14.74
C ASN A 116 -1.73 12.37 -16.06
N ASP A 117 -2.19 13.62 -16.18
CA ASP A 117 -1.89 14.50 -17.33
C ASP A 117 -0.56 15.27 -17.18
N ARG A 118 0.28 14.89 -16.20
CA ARG A 118 1.60 15.45 -15.86
C ARG A 118 1.58 16.86 -15.28
N ARG A 119 0.44 17.43 -15.00
CA ARG A 119 0.39 18.69 -14.25
C ARG A 119 0.86 18.48 -12.82
N GLU A 120 1.70 19.36 -12.34
CA GLU A 120 2.13 19.41 -10.96
C GLU A 120 1.37 20.53 -10.23
N LEU A 121 0.84 20.21 -9.06
CA LEU A 121 0.10 21.14 -8.21
C LEU A 121 0.72 21.15 -6.82
N ASP A 122 0.94 22.35 -6.27
CA ASP A 122 1.33 22.47 -4.87
C ASP A 122 0.17 22.01 -3.97
N ALA A 123 0.50 21.21 -2.97
CA ALA A 123 -0.44 20.70 -1.99
C ALA A 123 -0.16 21.28 -0.60
N THR A 124 -1.22 21.59 0.11
CA THR A 124 -1.15 22.01 1.51
C THR A 124 -1.66 20.91 2.41
N LEU A 125 -0.98 20.70 3.54
CA LEU A 125 -1.43 19.77 4.58
C LEU A 125 -2.63 20.38 5.31
N VAL A 126 -3.76 19.67 5.30
CA VAL A 126 -4.96 20.05 6.05
C VAL A 126 -4.90 19.49 7.47
N GLY A 127 -4.46 18.25 7.60
CA GLY A 127 -4.27 17.57 8.88
C GLY A 127 -3.73 16.16 8.69
N SER A 128 -3.13 15.62 9.73
CA SER A 128 -2.66 14.24 9.74
C SER A 128 -2.74 13.65 11.16
N ASP A 129 -2.84 12.33 11.19
CA ASP A 129 -2.80 11.54 12.42
C ASP A 129 -1.72 10.46 12.26
N GLU A 130 -0.63 10.59 13.00
CA GLU A 130 0.47 9.63 13.02
C GLU A 130 0.01 8.24 13.50
N ARG A 131 -0.90 8.20 14.47
CA ARG A 131 -1.38 6.95 15.06
C ARG A 131 -2.15 6.08 14.05
N THR A 132 -2.92 6.69 13.16
CA THR A 132 -3.66 5.99 12.11
C THR A 132 -2.90 5.97 10.78
N ASP A 133 -1.77 6.65 10.70
CA ASP A 133 -0.98 6.85 9.48
C ASP A 133 -1.80 7.43 8.31
N VAL A 134 -2.68 8.40 8.61
CA VAL A 134 -3.53 9.06 7.60
C VAL A 134 -3.22 10.55 7.55
N ALA A 135 -3.15 11.11 6.36
CA ALA A 135 -3.03 12.53 6.12
C ALA A 135 -4.02 13.01 5.05
N VAL A 136 -4.50 14.24 5.21
CA VAL A 136 -5.38 14.91 4.25
C VAL A 136 -4.64 16.10 3.67
N LEU A 137 -4.59 16.15 2.35
CA LEU A 137 -3.98 17.23 1.57
C LEU A 137 -5.07 18.02 0.83
N LYS A 138 -4.74 19.26 0.47
CA LYS A 138 -5.59 20.13 -0.36
C LYS A 138 -4.77 20.74 -1.48
N VAL A 139 -5.31 20.67 -2.69
CA VAL A 139 -4.79 21.39 -3.86
C VAL A 139 -5.81 22.39 -4.36
N ASN A 140 -5.34 23.44 -5.01
CA ASN A 140 -6.20 24.43 -5.66
C ASN A 140 -6.67 23.90 -7.01
N GLY A 141 -7.96 24.05 -7.28
CA GLY A 141 -8.58 23.61 -8.51
C GLY A 141 -10.04 23.16 -8.28
N ALA A 142 -10.64 22.67 -9.34
CA ALA A 142 -12.01 22.16 -9.31
C ALA A 142 -12.20 21.04 -10.34
N ASN A 143 -13.28 20.29 -10.19
CA ASN A 143 -13.64 19.18 -11.07
C ASN A 143 -12.63 18.04 -11.11
N PHE A 144 -11.94 17.80 -9.99
CA PHE A 144 -11.11 16.62 -9.86
C PHE A 144 -11.96 15.34 -9.83
N PRO A 145 -11.47 14.24 -10.41
CA PRO A 145 -12.10 12.93 -10.22
C PRO A 145 -12.02 12.54 -8.75
N GLU A 146 -13.12 11.98 -8.22
CA GLU A 146 -13.19 11.62 -6.80
C GLU A 146 -13.50 10.14 -6.61
N LEU A 147 -12.92 9.53 -5.57
CA LEU A 147 -13.22 8.17 -5.14
C LEU A 147 -14.17 8.19 -3.93
N LYS A 148 -15.07 7.23 -3.91
CA LYS A 148 -15.96 7.02 -2.76
C LYS A 148 -15.28 6.10 -1.75
N ILE A 149 -15.32 6.49 -0.48
CA ILE A 149 -14.83 5.65 0.60
C ILE A 149 -15.79 4.48 0.82
N GLY A 150 -15.27 3.28 0.77
CA GLY A 150 -16.02 2.04 0.99
C GLY A 150 -16.36 1.77 2.46
N ASN A 151 -17.16 0.72 2.69
CA ASN A 151 -17.51 0.29 4.03
C ASN A 151 -16.82 -1.05 4.36
N VAL A 152 -15.77 -0.98 5.18
CA VAL A 152 -14.99 -2.15 5.61
C VAL A 152 -15.81 -3.26 6.29
N ASN A 153 -16.98 -2.92 6.88
CA ASN A 153 -17.84 -3.91 7.52
C ASN A 153 -18.49 -4.86 6.50
N GLN A 154 -18.68 -4.41 5.27
CA GLN A 154 -19.25 -5.20 4.18
C GLN A 154 -18.20 -6.09 3.48
N LEU A 155 -16.93 -5.74 3.58
CA LEU A 155 -15.83 -6.48 2.99
C LEU A 155 -15.71 -7.89 3.61
N LYS A 156 -15.45 -8.93 2.80
CA LYS A 156 -15.32 -10.31 3.25
C LYS A 156 -13.92 -10.86 2.97
N VAL A 157 -13.46 -11.75 3.84
CA VAL A 157 -12.22 -12.51 3.58
C VAL A 157 -12.43 -13.38 2.34
N GLY A 158 -11.44 -13.37 1.45
CA GLY A 158 -11.50 -14.03 0.14
C GLY A 158 -12.06 -13.16 -0.99
N GLU A 159 -12.61 -11.95 -0.71
CA GLU A 159 -13.00 -11.02 -1.77
C GLU A 159 -11.78 -10.54 -2.55
N PRO A 160 -11.89 -10.44 -3.90
CA PRO A 160 -10.86 -9.83 -4.73
C PRO A 160 -10.66 -8.37 -4.36
N VAL A 161 -9.40 -7.93 -4.35
CA VAL A 161 -9.04 -6.53 -4.14
C VAL A 161 -7.96 -6.08 -5.11
N LEU A 162 -7.94 -4.79 -5.38
CA LEU A 162 -6.99 -4.13 -6.26
C LEU A 162 -6.35 -2.94 -5.56
N ALA A 163 -5.03 -2.96 -5.37
CA ALA A 163 -4.26 -1.81 -4.92
C ALA A 163 -3.77 -1.01 -6.13
N ILE A 164 -3.94 0.31 -6.10
CA ILE A 164 -3.43 1.20 -7.14
C ILE A 164 -2.56 2.26 -6.47
N GLY A 165 -1.36 2.47 -7.04
CA GLY A 165 -0.47 3.57 -6.69
C GLY A 165 0.06 4.27 -7.93
N SER A 166 0.64 5.46 -7.74
CA SER A 166 1.28 6.25 -8.79
C SER A 166 2.69 6.67 -8.32
N PRO A 167 3.63 5.73 -8.20
CA PRO A 167 4.90 5.95 -7.50
C PRO A 167 5.81 7.01 -8.13
N PHE A 168 5.70 7.24 -9.45
CA PHE A 168 6.61 8.14 -10.18
C PHE A 168 5.89 9.22 -10.99
N GLY A 169 4.59 9.37 -10.83
CA GLY A 169 3.79 10.45 -11.44
C GLY A 169 3.51 10.29 -12.93
N PHE A 170 3.93 9.21 -13.58
CA PHE A 170 3.75 9.01 -15.01
C PHE A 170 2.86 7.81 -15.33
N ASP A 171 2.96 6.76 -14.52
CA ASP A 171 2.20 5.53 -14.69
C ASP A 171 1.65 5.09 -13.33
N TYR A 172 0.43 4.60 -13.32
CA TYR A 172 -0.11 3.92 -12.16
C TYR A 172 0.36 2.46 -12.14
N SER A 173 0.55 1.94 -10.94
CA SER A 173 0.84 0.55 -10.68
C SER A 173 -0.38 -0.09 -10.06
N ALA A 174 -0.90 -1.14 -10.68
CA ALA A 174 -2.04 -1.91 -10.20
C ALA A 174 -1.60 -3.30 -9.75
N SER A 175 -2.03 -3.72 -8.58
CA SER A 175 -1.71 -5.02 -8.01
C SER A 175 -2.95 -5.67 -7.42
N ALA A 176 -3.32 -6.84 -7.95
CA ALA A 176 -4.49 -7.59 -7.52
C ALA A 176 -4.14 -8.66 -6.48
N GLY A 177 -5.09 -8.93 -5.61
CA GLY A 177 -5.02 -9.96 -4.59
C GLY A 177 -6.39 -10.24 -3.99
N ILE A 178 -6.43 -10.76 -2.77
CA ILE A 178 -7.64 -10.96 -2.01
C ILE A 178 -7.52 -10.35 -0.61
N VAL A 179 -8.63 -10.19 0.05
CA VAL A 179 -8.66 -9.93 1.49
C VAL A 179 -8.25 -11.21 2.22
N SER A 180 -7.07 -11.24 2.79
CA SER A 180 -6.54 -12.39 3.54
C SER A 180 -7.05 -12.42 4.99
N ALA A 181 -7.24 -11.25 5.62
CA ALA A 181 -7.84 -11.11 6.95
C ALA A 181 -8.40 -9.69 7.16
N LYS A 182 -9.30 -9.55 8.13
CA LYS A 182 -9.87 -8.27 8.56
C LYS A 182 -9.59 -8.04 10.04
N SER A 183 -9.57 -6.77 10.43
CA SER A 183 -9.48 -6.35 11.84
C SER A 183 -8.26 -6.95 12.57
N ARG A 184 -7.12 -7.08 11.88
CA ARG A 184 -5.88 -7.45 12.54
C ARG A 184 -5.32 -6.27 13.28
N ASN A 185 -5.27 -6.37 14.60
CA ASN A 185 -4.48 -5.48 15.41
C ASN A 185 -3.00 -5.90 15.28
N MET A 186 -2.18 -5.05 14.72
CA MET A 186 -0.73 -5.26 14.76
C MET A 186 -0.29 -5.04 16.21
N SER A 187 0.56 -5.93 16.74
CA SER A 187 1.08 -5.87 18.10
C SER A 187 1.82 -4.55 18.31
N GLY A 188 1.23 -3.64 19.04
CA GLY A 188 1.74 -2.30 19.30
C GLY A 188 0.62 -1.38 19.79
N GLU A 189 0.95 -0.15 20.08
CA GLU A 189 0.07 0.84 20.72
C GLU A 189 -1.13 1.32 19.85
N THR A 190 -1.24 0.85 18.60
CA THR A 190 -2.30 1.27 17.67
C THR A 190 -3.48 0.30 17.67
N SER A 191 -4.63 0.77 18.15
CA SER A 191 -5.92 0.04 18.06
C SER A 191 -6.57 0.16 16.66
N VAL A 192 -5.79 0.39 15.60
CA VAL A 192 -6.31 0.54 14.25
C VAL A 192 -6.49 -0.85 13.62
N PRO A 193 -7.71 -1.24 13.22
CA PRO A 193 -7.94 -2.51 12.58
C PRO A 193 -7.47 -2.46 11.11
N PHE A 194 -6.44 -3.21 10.77
CA PHE A 194 -5.91 -3.31 9.41
C PHE A 194 -6.62 -4.40 8.60
N ILE A 195 -6.70 -4.16 7.28
CA ILE A 195 -7.03 -5.18 6.29
C ILE A 195 -5.72 -5.82 5.83
N GLN A 196 -5.64 -7.15 5.92
CA GLN A 196 -4.53 -7.89 5.35
C GLN A 196 -4.90 -8.34 3.93
N THR A 197 -4.00 -8.14 2.99
CA THR A 197 -4.11 -8.60 1.59
C THR A 197 -2.81 -9.26 1.15
N ASP A 198 -2.87 -10.10 0.14
CA ASP A 198 -1.71 -10.65 -0.58
C ASP A 198 -1.43 -9.91 -1.89
N ALA A 199 -2.19 -8.83 -2.20
CA ALA A 199 -1.84 -7.90 -3.27
C ALA A 199 -0.43 -7.35 -3.02
N ALA A 200 0.43 -7.34 -4.04
CA ALA A 200 1.80 -6.87 -3.90
C ALA A 200 1.83 -5.35 -3.62
N LEU A 201 2.36 -4.99 -2.47
CA LEU A 201 2.56 -3.59 -2.08
C LEU A 201 4.05 -3.26 -2.24
N ASN A 202 4.35 -2.40 -3.19
CA ASN A 202 5.71 -1.95 -3.51
C ASN A 202 5.95 -0.51 -3.01
N PRO A 203 7.21 -0.09 -2.82
CA PRO A 203 7.54 1.30 -2.54
C PRO A 203 6.90 2.23 -3.56
N GLY A 204 6.24 3.31 -3.04
CA GLY A 204 5.49 4.24 -3.86
C GLY A 204 3.98 4.01 -3.92
N ASN A 205 3.48 2.80 -3.58
CA ASN A 205 2.04 2.55 -3.42
C ASN A 205 1.49 3.10 -2.09
N SER A 206 2.37 3.46 -1.14
CA SER A 206 1.97 4.08 0.14
C SER A 206 1.09 5.31 -0.08
N GLY A 207 -0.07 5.34 0.56
CA GLY A 207 -1.09 6.38 0.40
C GLY A 207 -2.07 6.16 -0.75
N GLY A 208 -1.88 5.14 -1.59
CA GLY A 208 -2.81 4.75 -2.63
C GLY A 208 -4.03 3.98 -2.09
N PRO A 209 -5.16 3.96 -2.85
CA PRO A 209 -6.38 3.26 -2.47
C PRO A 209 -6.31 1.76 -2.71
N LEU A 210 -7.13 1.02 -1.92
CA LEU A 210 -7.46 -0.38 -2.14
C LEU A 210 -8.94 -0.46 -2.55
N PHE A 211 -9.23 -1.12 -3.66
CA PHE A 211 -10.58 -1.31 -4.21
C PHE A 211 -11.06 -2.75 -4.02
N ASN A 212 -12.38 -2.92 -3.99
CA ASN A 212 -13.07 -4.20 -4.03
C ASN A 212 -14.16 -4.23 -5.09
#